data_cb9c4ffbbf42db5e98f73fb8ff89f24d
#
_entry.id   cb9c4ffbbf42db5e98f73fb8ff89f24d
#
_cell.length_a   1.000
_cell.length_b   1.000
_cell.length_c   1.000
_cell.angle_alpha   90.00
_cell.angle_beta   90.00
_cell.angle_gamma   90.00
#
_symmetry.space_group_name_H-M   'P 1'
#
loop_
_entity.id
_entity.type
_entity.pdbx_description
1 polymer ?
#
loop_
_entity_poly.entity_id
_entity_poly.type
_entity_poly.pdbx_seq_one_letter_code
_entity_poly.pdbx_strand_id
1 'polypeptide(L)'
;MQAATVVINRRALRHNLQRLRELAPASKLVAVVKANAYGHGLLETARTLPDADAFGVARLEEALRLRAGGIAQPILLLEGFFEAADLAIISAQRLHTAVHSPEQLAALEDADLPEPITVW
;
A
#
# COMPACT_ATOMS: atom_id res chain seq x y z
N MET A 1 3.10 -0.56 -16.81
CA MET A 1 4.12 -1.12 -15.92
C MET A 1 3.51 -2.23 -15.08
N GLN A 2 4.15 -3.37 -15.07
CA GLN A 2 3.66 -4.49 -14.27
C GLN A 2 4.25 -4.43 -12.87
N ALA A 3 3.41 -4.66 -11.88
CA ALA A 3 3.83 -4.79 -10.49
C ALA A 3 3.68 -6.25 -10.08
N ALA A 4 4.70 -6.78 -9.45
CA ALA A 4 4.62 -8.09 -8.81
C ALA A 4 4.23 -7.89 -7.35
N THR A 5 3.23 -8.65 -6.91
CA THR A 5 2.76 -8.60 -5.53
C THR A 5 3.31 -9.79 -4.76
N VAL A 6 3.91 -9.52 -3.61
CA VAL A 6 4.50 -10.53 -2.75
C VAL A 6 3.80 -10.51 -1.40
N VAL A 7 3.28 -11.67 -1.01
CA VAL A 7 2.77 -11.84 0.36
C VAL A 7 3.92 -12.31 1.24
N ILE A 8 4.19 -11.56 2.27
CA ILE A 8 5.42 -11.71 3.02
C ILE A 8 5.23 -12.43 4.33
N ASN A 9 6.04 -13.47 4.53
CA ASN A 9 6.28 -14.09 5.82
C ASN A 9 7.60 -13.56 6.38
N ARG A 10 7.58 -13.11 7.61
CA ARG A 10 8.64 -12.35 8.28
C ARG A 10 10.05 -12.95 8.18
N ARG A 11 10.18 -14.25 8.14
CA ARG A 11 11.49 -14.93 8.18
C ARG A 11 12.22 -14.97 6.83
N ALA A 12 11.50 -14.89 5.75
CA ALA A 12 12.07 -15.07 4.42
C ALA A 12 12.10 -13.77 3.62
N LEU A 13 11.73 -12.68 4.24
CA LEU A 13 11.34 -11.43 3.62
C LEU A 13 12.38 -10.82 2.71
N ARG A 14 13.55 -10.51 3.25
CA ARG A 14 14.60 -9.85 2.49
C ARG A 14 15.12 -10.73 1.37
N HIS A 15 15.28 -12.00 1.66
CA HIS A 15 15.78 -12.96 0.68
C HIS A 15 14.80 -13.11 -0.48
N ASN A 16 13.52 -13.25 -0.18
CA ASN A 16 12.50 -13.40 -1.22
C ASN A 16 12.36 -12.13 -2.07
N LEU A 17 12.38 -10.97 -1.44
CA LEU A 17 12.32 -9.71 -2.17
C LEU A 17 13.51 -9.56 -3.10
N GLN A 18 14.70 -9.86 -2.61
CA GLN A 18 15.92 -9.79 -3.42
C GLN A 18 15.87 -10.77 -4.60
N ARG A 19 15.40 -11.99 -4.36
CA ARG A 19 15.24 -12.98 -5.43
C ARG A 19 14.25 -12.52 -6.49
N LEU A 20 13.15 -11.93 -6.08
CA LEU A 20 12.17 -11.39 -7.01
C LEU A 20 12.74 -10.22 -7.81
N ARG A 21 13.55 -9.38 -7.20
CA ARG A 21 14.26 -8.31 -7.90
C ARG A 21 15.18 -8.85 -8.98
N GLU A 22 15.92 -9.91 -8.66
CA GLU A 22 16.83 -10.53 -9.62
C GLU A 22 16.07 -11.16 -10.80
N LEU A 23 14.90 -11.75 -10.53
CA LEU A 23 14.08 -12.40 -11.55
C LEU A 23 13.29 -11.42 -12.41
N ALA A 24 12.92 -10.26 -11.84
CA ALA A 24 12.09 -9.26 -12.51
C ALA A 24 12.61 -7.84 -12.24
N PRO A 25 13.82 -7.51 -12.70
CA PRO A 25 14.45 -6.23 -12.34
C PRO A 25 13.72 -5.00 -12.90
N ALA A 26 12.94 -5.17 -13.97
CA ALA A 26 12.18 -4.09 -14.56
C ALA A 26 10.81 -3.89 -13.92
N SER A 27 10.39 -4.78 -13.03
CA SER A 27 9.08 -4.69 -12.36
C SER A 27 9.19 -4.02 -11.02
N LYS A 28 8.13 -3.30 -10.64
CA LYS A 28 8.01 -2.79 -9.28
C LYS A 28 7.43 -3.87 -8.38
N LEU A 29 7.95 -3.96 -7.17
CA LEU A 29 7.52 -4.95 -6.19
C LEU A 29 6.64 -4.28 -5.14
N VAL A 30 5.41 -4.79 -5.03
CA VAL A 30 4.47 -4.39 -3.98
C VAL A 30 4.43 -5.51 -2.94
N ALA A 31 4.86 -5.19 -1.74
CA ALA A 31 4.82 -6.12 -0.64
C ALA A 31 3.47 -6.04 0.05
N VAL A 32 2.71 -7.12 0.01
CA VAL A 32 1.43 -7.19 0.73
C VAL A 32 1.73 -7.55 2.18
N VAL A 33 1.44 -6.61 3.07
CA VAL A 33 1.74 -6.75 4.49
C VAL A 33 0.45 -7.10 5.22
N LYS A 34 0.39 -8.32 5.75
CA LYS A 34 -0.74 -8.72 6.56
C LYS A 34 -0.57 -8.19 7.98
N ALA A 35 -1.59 -7.50 8.44
CA ALA A 35 -1.64 -7.11 9.83
C ALA A 35 -1.72 -8.38 10.68
N ASN A 36 -0.69 -8.60 11.45
CA ASN A 36 -0.71 -9.62 12.46
C ASN A 36 -1.17 -8.91 13.73
N ALA A 37 -2.32 -9.27 14.20
CA ALA A 37 -2.90 -8.81 15.46
C ALA A 37 -2.31 -7.47 15.96
N TYR A 38 -3.03 -6.38 15.79
CA TYR A 38 -2.74 -5.10 16.45
C TYR A 38 -1.60 -4.24 15.89
N GLY A 39 -1.11 -4.54 14.71
CA GLY A 39 -0.25 -3.60 13.99
C GLY A 39 1.23 -3.58 14.34
N HIS A 40 1.65 -4.25 15.41
CA HIS A 40 3.08 -4.31 15.74
C HIS A 40 3.85 -5.10 14.69
N GLY A 41 3.32 -6.25 14.28
CA GLY A 41 3.93 -7.05 13.23
C GLY A 41 3.92 -6.37 11.89
N LEU A 42 2.88 -5.57 11.61
CA LEU A 42 2.75 -4.81 10.38
C LEU A 42 3.91 -3.83 10.18
N LEU A 43 4.15 -2.97 11.16
CA LEU A 43 5.19 -1.95 11.05
C LEU A 43 6.59 -2.57 11.05
N GLU A 44 6.84 -3.55 11.91
CA GLU A 44 8.11 -4.25 11.94
C GLU A 44 8.39 -4.95 10.61
N THR A 45 7.38 -5.60 10.04
CA THR A 45 7.51 -6.26 8.75
C THR A 45 7.86 -5.25 7.66
N ALA A 46 7.17 -4.13 7.61
CA ALA A 46 7.45 -3.08 6.63
C ALA A 46 8.87 -2.53 6.79
N ARG A 47 9.32 -2.32 8.02
CA ARG A 47 10.67 -1.83 8.29
C ARG A 47 11.78 -2.80 7.88
N THR A 48 11.47 -4.10 7.80
CA THR A 48 12.45 -5.09 7.32
C THR A 48 12.57 -5.11 5.80
N LEU A 49 11.74 -4.35 5.09
CA LEU A 49 11.70 -4.33 3.63
C LEU A 49 11.92 -2.91 3.07
N PRO A 50 13.06 -2.30 3.36
CA PRO A 50 13.31 -0.94 2.85
C PRO A 50 13.38 -0.88 1.32
N ASP A 51 13.62 -2.00 0.66
CA ASP A 51 13.75 -2.07 -0.79
C ASP A 51 12.43 -2.37 -1.52
N ALA A 52 11.32 -2.54 -0.80
CA ALA A 52 10.03 -2.66 -1.46
C ALA A 52 9.67 -1.35 -2.17
N ASP A 53 9.11 -1.44 -3.36
CA ASP A 53 8.68 -0.25 -4.10
C ASP A 53 7.41 0.35 -3.51
N ALA A 54 6.56 -0.49 -2.93
CA ALA A 54 5.32 -0.07 -2.30
C ALA A 54 4.86 -1.15 -1.32
N PHE A 55 3.95 -0.79 -0.44
CA PHE A 55 3.27 -1.73 0.45
C PHE A 55 1.79 -1.77 0.13
N GLY A 56 1.24 -2.98 0.07
CA GLY A 56 -0.20 -3.18 -0.07
C GLY A 56 -0.81 -3.57 1.26
N VAL A 57 -1.89 -2.91 1.62
CA VAL A 57 -2.64 -3.19 2.86
C VAL A 57 -4.12 -3.30 2.54
N ALA A 58 -4.87 -3.95 3.42
CA ALA A 58 -6.30 -4.13 3.21
C ALA A 58 -7.11 -2.93 3.70
N ARG A 59 -6.69 -2.31 4.80
CA ARG A 59 -7.49 -1.30 5.50
C ARG A 59 -6.75 0.02 5.64
N LEU A 60 -7.55 1.10 5.67
CA LEU A 60 -7.03 2.45 5.88
C LEU A 60 -6.24 2.57 7.19
N GLU A 61 -6.73 1.97 8.27
CA GLU A 61 -6.04 2.00 9.56
C GLU A 61 -4.63 1.43 9.49
N GLU A 62 -4.45 0.38 8.71
CA GLU A 62 -3.13 -0.22 8.50
C GLU A 62 -2.20 0.75 7.78
N ALA A 63 -2.69 1.42 6.75
CA ALA A 63 -1.92 2.43 6.03
C ALA A 63 -1.52 3.58 6.95
N LEU A 64 -2.44 4.04 7.78
CA LEU A 64 -2.17 5.13 8.72
C LEU A 64 -1.12 4.74 9.75
N ARG A 65 -1.13 3.49 10.22
CA ARG A 65 -0.10 2.99 11.13
C ARG A 65 1.28 2.96 10.48
N LEU A 66 1.36 2.56 9.23
CA LEU A 66 2.63 2.58 8.50
C LEU A 66 3.15 4.00 8.35
N ARG A 67 2.30 4.96 8.00
CA ARG A 67 2.70 6.37 7.90
C ARG A 67 3.14 6.93 9.25
N ALA A 68 2.39 6.65 10.30
CA ALA A 68 2.75 7.09 11.66
C ALA A 68 4.09 6.51 12.13
N GLY A 69 4.42 5.32 11.66
CA GLY A 69 5.69 4.66 11.95
C GLY A 69 6.86 5.11 11.08
N GLY A 70 6.65 6.07 10.17
CA GLY A 70 7.71 6.64 9.35
C GLY A 70 7.94 5.95 8.00
N ILE A 71 7.04 5.06 7.58
CA ILE A 71 7.14 4.44 6.26
C ILE A 71 6.82 5.48 5.19
N ALA A 72 7.78 5.73 4.31
CA ALA A 72 7.68 6.74 3.26
C ALA A 72 7.31 6.18 1.89
N GLN A 73 7.50 4.88 1.67
CA GLN A 73 7.17 4.25 0.39
C GLN A 73 5.68 4.39 0.09
N PRO A 74 5.29 4.32 -1.19
CA PRO A 74 3.88 4.29 -1.54
C PRO A 74 3.14 3.15 -0.82
N ILE A 75 1.94 3.44 -0.36
CA ILE A 75 1.08 2.48 0.33
C ILE A 75 -0.21 2.38 -0.46
N LEU A 76 -0.54 1.16 -0.90
CA LEU A 76 -1.71 0.88 -1.72
C LEU A 76 -2.81 0.25 -0.88
N LEU A 77 -3.99 0.84 -0.92
CA LEU A 77 -5.20 0.24 -0.37
C LEU A 77 -5.74 -0.77 -1.38
N LEU A 78 -5.52 -2.06 -1.12
CA LEU A 78 -5.83 -3.12 -2.07
C LEU A 78 -7.33 -3.27 -2.31
N GLU A 79 -8.14 -3.00 -1.32
CA GLU A 79 -9.61 -3.08 -1.42
C GLU A 79 -10.27 -1.75 -1.75
N GLY A 80 -9.46 -0.71 -1.94
CA GLY A 80 -9.96 0.62 -2.20
C GLY A 80 -10.42 1.31 -0.91
N PHE A 81 -11.38 2.20 -1.06
CA PHE A 81 -11.96 2.93 0.07
C PHE A 81 -13.46 2.61 0.17
N PHE A 82 -14.01 2.76 1.36
CA PHE A 82 -15.42 2.41 1.60
C PHE A 82 -16.32 3.64 1.71
N GLU A 83 -15.76 4.77 2.10
CA GLU A 83 -16.51 6.01 2.27
C GLU A 83 -15.83 7.15 1.53
N ALA A 84 -16.62 8.03 0.93
CA ALA A 84 -16.08 9.20 0.24
C ALA A 84 -15.28 10.11 1.17
N ALA A 85 -15.63 10.15 2.45
CA ALA A 85 -14.90 10.91 3.46
C ALA A 85 -13.45 10.46 3.62
N ASP A 86 -13.15 9.19 3.30
CA ASP A 86 -11.79 8.65 3.39
C ASP A 86 -10.84 9.26 2.36
N LEU A 87 -11.38 9.81 1.27
CA LEU A 87 -10.56 10.36 0.19
C LEU A 87 -9.68 11.52 0.64
N ALA A 88 -10.17 12.36 1.55
CA ALA A 88 -9.34 13.45 2.11
C ALA A 88 -8.14 12.91 2.86
N ILE A 89 -8.31 11.83 3.61
CA ILE A 89 -7.24 11.18 4.36
C ILE A 89 -6.25 10.51 3.40
N ILE A 90 -6.76 9.82 2.39
CA ILE A 90 -5.95 9.16 1.37
C ILE A 90 -5.07 10.18 0.66
N SER A 91 -5.64 11.31 0.27
CA SER A 91 -4.91 12.40 -0.37
C SER A 91 -3.85 12.99 0.57
N ALA A 92 -4.23 13.33 1.81
CA ALA A 92 -3.33 13.96 2.78
C ALA A 92 -2.15 13.06 3.15
N GLN A 93 -2.38 11.76 3.25
CA GLN A 93 -1.36 10.78 3.61
C GLN A 93 -0.63 10.22 2.39
N ARG A 94 -0.95 10.69 1.21
CA ARG A 94 -0.34 10.24 -0.07
C ARG A 94 -0.46 8.74 -0.28
N LEU A 95 -1.62 8.19 0.05
CA LEU A 95 -1.91 6.79 -0.16
C LEU A 95 -2.37 6.57 -1.59
N HIS A 96 -2.13 5.38 -2.12
CA HIS A 96 -2.69 4.93 -3.39
C HIS A 96 -3.93 4.08 -3.10
N THR A 97 -4.84 4.02 -4.05
CA THR A 97 -6.03 3.19 -3.89
C THR A 97 -6.32 2.40 -5.15
N ALA A 98 -6.78 1.18 -4.97
CA ALA A 98 -7.41 0.44 -6.06
C ALA A 98 -8.86 0.91 -6.21
N VAL A 99 -9.39 0.80 -7.41
CA VAL A 99 -10.78 1.14 -7.71
C VAL A 99 -11.46 -0.13 -8.23
N HIS A 100 -12.50 -0.57 -7.53
CA HIS A 100 -13.19 -1.82 -7.84
C HIS A 100 -14.63 -1.61 -8.31
N SER A 101 -15.15 -0.39 -8.24
CA SER A 101 -16.56 -0.14 -8.57
C SER A 101 -16.75 1.21 -9.25
N PRO A 102 -17.81 1.37 -10.05
CA PRO A 102 -18.18 2.67 -10.61
C PRO A 102 -18.44 3.72 -9.54
N GLU A 103 -18.96 3.33 -8.39
CA GLU A 103 -19.24 4.23 -7.27
C GLU A 103 -17.96 4.81 -6.70
N GLN A 104 -16.91 4.00 -6.58
CA GLN A 104 -15.60 4.47 -6.14
C GLN A 104 -15.01 5.45 -7.15
N LEU A 105 -15.11 5.14 -8.43
CA LEU A 105 -14.62 6.03 -9.48
C LEU A 105 -15.35 7.36 -9.46
N ALA A 106 -16.66 7.34 -9.35
CA ALA A 106 -17.47 8.56 -9.29
C ALA A 106 -17.11 9.41 -8.08
N ALA A 107 -16.90 8.79 -6.92
CA ALA A 107 -16.48 9.50 -5.72
C ALA A 107 -15.13 10.20 -5.91
N LEU A 108 -14.18 9.54 -6.58
CA LEU A 108 -12.89 10.14 -6.89
C LEU A 108 -13.01 11.33 -7.85
N GLU A 109 -13.85 11.20 -8.87
CA GLU A 109 -14.07 12.28 -9.84
C GLU A 109 -14.72 13.50 -9.21
N ASP A 110 -15.63 13.30 -8.26
CA ASP A 110 -16.36 14.37 -7.59
C ASP A 110 -15.59 14.98 -6.42
N ALA A 111 -14.52 14.36 -5.97
CA ALA A 111 -13.77 14.82 -4.81
C ALA A 111 -12.94 16.06 -5.13
N ASP A 112 -13.03 17.07 -4.27
CA ASP A 112 -12.15 18.24 -4.30
C ASP A 112 -11.00 18.00 -3.34
N LEU A 113 -9.87 17.55 -3.87
CA LEU A 113 -8.74 17.09 -3.07
C LEU A 113 -7.56 18.03 -3.20
N PRO A 114 -6.80 18.25 -2.10
CA PRO A 114 -5.61 19.08 -2.14
C PRO A 114 -4.51 18.54 -3.04
N GLU A 115 -4.42 17.22 -3.15
CA GLU A 115 -3.48 16.54 -4.05
C GLU A 115 -4.19 15.40 -4.79
N PRO A 116 -3.79 15.11 -6.03
CA PRO A 116 -4.36 13.98 -6.76
C PRO A 116 -4.01 12.66 -6.09
N ILE A 117 -4.94 11.70 -6.19
CA ILE A 117 -4.74 10.35 -5.68
C ILE A 117 -4.29 9.45 -6.82
N THR A 118 -3.25 8.66 -6.57
CA THR A 118 -2.81 7.65 -7.51
C THR A 118 -3.74 6.44 -7.42
N VAL A 119 -4.24 6.03 -8.57
CA VAL A 119 -5.19 4.92 -8.70
C VAL A 119 -4.52 3.76 -9.42
N TRP A 120 -4.80 2.57 -8.96
CA TRP A 120 -4.32 1.33 -9.57
C TRP A 120 -5.46 0.54 -10.20
#